data_6b96d5fd95b90ad236ddb0c5582297f4
#
_entry.id   6b96d5fd95b90ad236ddb0c5582297f4
#
_cell.length_a   1.000
_cell.length_b   1.000
_cell.length_c   1.000
_cell.angle_alpha   90.00
_cell.angle_beta   90.00
_cell.angle_gamma   90.00
#
_symmetry.space_group_name_H-M   'P 1'
#
loop_
_entity.id
_entity.type
_entity.pdbx_description
1 polymer ?
#
loop_
_entity_poly.entity_id
_entity_poly.type
_entity_poly.pdbx_seq_one_letter_code
_entity_poly.pdbx_strand_id
1 'polypeptide(L)'
;MKKDLEAVAYCRQMPMVPQDMTGKSLFAMMKQDETLSCVVIGDQNDSIVGLIMRDTVFQKYANRFAAELYDHRSVVSFMTEHPLILSIQLSAEEIVDQAVDREDESFYHCVIMHEEGRYVGVLTVRDLMNMSRDIQKIARRSRTEVIEHSQSKLQEVDTAVQKVRQAVLKNTEGIAQLNQLTEKGSVSLRHIQESYRSVLDQTKAQRSQAEEQMVKVSDISNLTSSIRELAESSHLLAINASIEAAHAKEYGRSFRVIADEVRKLSGQTGTLADQITELLNLIRDKIHLTALIAKESAAEIASSSEDIALGNEAYDSVQSTTREMSRTSEEILASISDAAHVTEMVHKTLTSLAAE
;
A
#
# COMPACT_ATOMS: atom_id res chain seq x y z
N MET A 1 2.55 -17.99 28.63
CA MET A 1 2.64 -17.95 30.09
C MET A 1 3.29 -19.26 30.51
N LYS A 2 4.61 -19.28 30.82
CA LYS A 2 5.32 -20.47 31.31
C LYS A 2 4.63 -20.91 32.59
N LYS A 3 4.07 -22.08 32.61
CA LYS A 3 3.66 -22.74 33.83
C LYS A 3 4.99 -23.20 34.45
N ASP A 4 5.58 -22.35 35.29
CA ASP A 4 6.81 -22.69 35.98
C ASP A 4 6.52 -23.96 36.80
N LEU A 5 7.37 -24.97 36.63
CA LEU A 5 7.29 -26.18 37.44
C LEU A 5 7.59 -25.75 38.88
N GLU A 6 6.61 -25.86 39.75
CA GLU A 6 6.81 -25.57 41.17
C GLU A 6 7.59 -26.74 41.80
N ALA A 7 8.81 -26.47 42.19
CA ALA A 7 9.69 -27.45 42.84
C ALA A 7 9.06 -28.12 44.07
N VAL A 8 8.18 -27.41 44.75
CA VAL A 8 7.40 -27.92 45.90
C VAL A 8 6.61 -29.17 45.58
N ALA A 9 6.07 -29.29 44.34
CA ALA A 9 5.29 -30.46 43.93
C ALA A 9 6.11 -31.79 43.88
N TYR A 10 7.45 -31.69 43.86
CA TYR A 10 8.36 -32.81 43.86
C TYR A 10 8.96 -33.09 45.21
N CYS A 11 8.82 -32.16 46.20
CA CYS A 11 9.37 -32.33 47.53
C CYS A 11 8.67 -33.43 48.30
N ARG A 12 9.49 -34.27 48.94
CA ARG A 12 9.04 -35.26 49.88
C ARG A 12 9.22 -34.76 51.32
N GLN A 13 8.21 -35.02 52.14
CA GLN A 13 8.31 -34.74 53.55
C GLN A 13 9.14 -35.86 54.21
N MET A 14 10.30 -35.47 54.75
CA MET A 14 11.13 -36.37 55.54
C MET A 14 11.15 -35.88 56.99
N PRO A 15 11.30 -36.79 57.97
CA PRO A 15 11.28 -36.41 59.37
C PRO A 15 12.50 -35.52 59.68
N MET A 16 12.23 -34.47 60.49
CA MET A 16 13.25 -33.68 61.11
C MET A 16 13.50 -34.21 62.52
N VAL A 17 14.74 -34.38 62.85
CA VAL A 17 15.13 -34.93 64.14
C VAL A 17 16.05 -33.96 64.90
N PRO A 18 15.95 -33.87 66.23
CA PRO A 18 16.81 -33.00 67.02
C PRO A 18 18.26 -33.56 67.07
N GLN A 19 19.22 -32.65 67.29
CA GLN A 19 20.63 -32.98 67.31
C GLN A 19 21.05 -33.96 68.43
N ASP A 20 20.32 -33.97 69.54
CA ASP A 20 20.53 -34.80 70.72
C ASP A 20 19.95 -36.21 70.62
N MET A 21 19.18 -36.50 69.54
CA MET A 21 18.71 -37.88 69.25
C MET A 21 19.89 -38.84 69.20
N THR A 22 19.70 -40.03 69.77
CA THR A 22 20.76 -41.06 69.78
C THR A 22 20.80 -41.85 68.47
N GLY A 23 22.01 -42.38 68.09
CA GLY A 23 22.15 -43.22 66.91
C GLY A 23 21.29 -44.48 66.96
N LYS A 24 21.07 -45.06 68.14
CA LYS A 24 20.14 -46.19 68.32
C LYS A 24 18.72 -45.86 67.90
N SER A 25 18.22 -44.71 68.34
CA SER A 25 16.85 -44.23 68.00
C SER A 25 16.74 -43.97 66.50
N LEU A 26 17.74 -43.31 65.92
CA LEU A 26 17.81 -43.04 64.49
C LEU A 26 17.79 -44.35 63.66
N PHE A 27 18.68 -45.32 64.01
CA PHE A 27 18.75 -46.60 63.33
C PHE A 27 17.42 -47.36 63.41
N ALA A 28 16.80 -47.40 64.59
CA ALA A 28 15.47 -48.04 64.80
C ALA A 28 14.37 -47.39 63.91
N MET A 29 14.34 -46.04 63.88
CA MET A 29 13.38 -45.28 63.05
C MET A 29 13.58 -45.61 61.55
N MET A 30 14.83 -45.55 61.02
CA MET A 30 15.10 -45.85 59.64
C MET A 30 14.87 -47.32 59.28
N LYS A 31 15.04 -48.25 60.25
CA LYS A 31 14.75 -49.69 60.06
C LYS A 31 13.27 -49.94 60.02
N GLN A 32 12.48 -49.24 60.78
CA GLN A 32 11.02 -49.40 60.84
C GLN A 32 10.31 -48.87 59.59
N ASP A 33 10.84 -47.78 59.00
CA ASP A 33 10.31 -47.17 57.77
C ASP A 33 11.33 -47.23 56.65
N GLU A 34 11.11 -48.17 55.71
CA GLU A 34 11.97 -48.38 54.56
C GLU A 34 11.84 -47.28 53.49
N THR A 35 10.81 -46.44 53.59
CA THR A 35 10.61 -45.33 52.64
C THR A 35 11.48 -44.11 52.93
N LEU A 36 12.04 -44.03 54.11
CA LEU A 36 12.94 -42.96 54.55
C LEU A 36 14.30 -43.05 53.86
N SER A 37 14.52 -42.21 52.83
CA SER A 37 15.79 -42.13 52.13
C SER A 37 16.83 -41.33 52.91
N CYS A 38 16.36 -40.38 53.74
CA CYS A 38 17.22 -39.52 54.57
C CYS A 38 16.40 -38.99 55.75
N VAL A 39 17.09 -38.31 56.65
CA VAL A 39 16.50 -37.55 57.78
C VAL A 39 17.21 -36.20 57.85
N VAL A 40 16.45 -35.14 58.12
CA VAL A 40 17.02 -33.81 58.28
C VAL A 40 17.26 -33.56 59.78
N ILE A 41 18.39 -33.01 60.10
CA ILE A 41 18.70 -32.54 61.47
C ILE A 41 18.23 -31.09 61.63
N GLY A 42 17.37 -30.84 62.61
CA GLY A 42 16.96 -29.48 63.01
C GLY A 42 17.53 -29.08 64.37
N ASP A 43 17.57 -27.78 64.57
CA ASP A 43 17.82 -27.20 65.91
C ASP A 43 16.50 -26.98 66.65
N GLN A 44 16.60 -26.38 67.88
CA GLN A 44 15.42 -26.07 68.71
C GLN A 44 14.45 -25.05 68.10
N ASN A 45 14.86 -24.37 67.00
CA ASN A 45 14.11 -23.38 66.27
C ASN A 45 13.64 -23.89 64.90
N ASP A 46 13.69 -25.22 64.63
CA ASP A 46 13.38 -25.85 63.35
C ASP A 46 14.27 -25.36 62.18
N SER A 47 15.47 -24.79 62.53
CA SER A 47 16.45 -24.44 61.48
C SER A 47 17.21 -25.67 61.04
N ILE A 48 17.52 -25.73 59.74
CA ILE A 48 18.21 -26.84 59.10
C ILE A 48 19.69 -26.87 59.52
N VAL A 49 20.10 -27.92 60.20
CA VAL A 49 21.49 -28.13 60.67
C VAL A 49 22.24 -29.05 59.70
N GLY A 50 21.58 -30.11 59.21
CA GLY A 50 22.25 -31.06 58.36
C GLY A 50 21.32 -32.16 57.81
N LEU A 51 21.93 -33.06 57.08
CA LEU A 51 21.27 -34.20 56.41
C LEU A 51 21.96 -35.50 56.85
N ILE A 52 21.15 -36.52 57.11
CA ILE A 52 21.67 -37.87 57.32
C ILE A 52 21.05 -38.79 56.25
N MET A 53 21.90 -39.40 55.48
CA MET A 53 21.47 -40.39 54.48
C MET A 53 21.28 -41.76 55.07
N ARG A 54 20.23 -42.49 54.66
CA ARG A 54 19.99 -43.84 55.09
C ARG A 54 21.17 -44.79 54.93
N ASP A 55 21.80 -44.73 53.76
CA ASP A 55 22.90 -45.60 53.42
C ASP A 55 24.08 -45.38 54.39
N THR A 56 24.40 -44.12 54.74
CA THR A 56 25.43 -43.79 55.74
C THR A 56 25.15 -44.44 57.11
N VAL A 57 23.90 -44.39 57.57
CA VAL A 57 23.50 -45.02 58.85
C VAL A 57 23.66 -46.50 58.78
N PHE A 58 23.10 -47.15 57.73
CA PHE A 58 23.16 -48.62 57.60
C PHE A 58 24.64 -49.11 57.37
N GLN A 59 25.47 -48.39 56.63
CA GLN A 59 26.86 -48.71 56.43
C GLN A 59 27.64 -48.67 57.77
N LYS A 60 27.42 -47.64 58.60
CA LYS A 60 28.05 -47.55 59.92
C LYS A 60 27.58 -48.69 60.87
N TYR A 61 26.30 -49.05 60.83
CA TYR A 61 25.72 -50.12 61.64
C TYR A 61 26.00 -51.57 61.08
N ALA A 62 26.55 -51.69 59.90
CA ALA A 62 27.01 -52.98 59.34
C ALA A 62 28.30 -53.50 60.07
N ASN A 63 28.97 -52.67 60.86
CA ASN A 63 30.20 -53.07 61.58
C ASN A 63 29.83 -53.87 62.85
N ARG A 64 30.62 -54.88 63.18
CA ARG A 64 30.45 -55.75 64.34
C ARG A 64 30.40 -55.03 65.68
N PHE A 65 31.07 -53.89 65.79
CA PHE A 65 31.15 -53.10 67.02
C PHE A 65 30.24 -51.83 66.99
N ALA A 66 29.32 -51.76 65.99
CA ALA A 66 28.53 -50.57 65.74
C ALA A 66 27.69 -50.13 66.95
N ALA A 67 27.07 -51.05 67.69
CA ALA A 67 26.28 -50.72 68.87
C ALA A 67 27.14 -50.01 69.97
N GLU A 68 28.36 -50.50 70.23
CA GLU A 68 29.25 -49.91 71.20
C GLU A 68 29.74 -48.51 70.76
N LEU A 69 29.93 -48.33 69.46
CA LEU A 69 30.48 -47.10 68.91
C LEU A 69 29.41 -46.00 68.68
N TYR A 70 28.15 -46.39 68.35
CA TYR A 70 27.20 -45.43 67.82
C TYR A 70 25.86 -45.37 68.61
N ASP A 71 25.46 -46.40 69.42
CA ASP A 71 24.16 -46.36 70.09
C ASP A 71 23.92 -45.17 70.99
N HIS A 72 24.92 -44.72 71.68
CA HIS A 72 24.84 -43.57 72.63
C HIS A 72 25.37 -42.25 72.05
N ARG A 73 25.82 -42.23 70.80
CA ARG A 73 26.31 -40.99 70.15
C ARG A 73 25.13 -40.20 69.61
N SER A 74 25.29 -38.89 69.56
CA SER A 74 24.39 -37.98 68.87
C SER A 74 24.30 -38.28 67.36
N VAL A 75 23.12 -38.10 66.76
CA VAL A 75 22.87 -38.23 65.31
C VAL A 75 23.80 -37.37 64.47
N VAL A 76 24.37 -36.32 65.00
CA VAL A 76 25.36 -35.46 64.34
C VAL A 76 26.56 -36.24 63.80
N SER A 77 26.95 -37.39 64.49
CA SER A 77 28.06 -38.28 64.03
C SER A 77 27.74 -39.03 62.72
N PHE A 78 26.51 -39.00 62.24
CA PHE A 78 26.07 -39.59 60.95
C PHE A 78 25.78 -38.52 59.88
N MET A 79 25.93 -37.23 60.24
CA MET A 79 25.64 -36.13 59.35
C MET A 79 26.52 -36.14 58.10
N THR A 80 25.93 -35.85 56.98
CA THR A 80 26.62 -35.64 55.71
C THR A 80 27.39 -34.32 55.79
N GLU A 81 28.66 -34.34 55.36
CA GLU A 81 29.46 -33.14 55.20
C GLU A 81 28.90 -32.32 54.01
N HIS A 82 28.62 -31.01 54.24
CA HIS A 82 28.13 -30.06 53.20
C HIS A 82 26.88 -30.50 52.43
N PRO A 83 25.73 -30.70 53.09
CA PRO A 83 24.47 -31.02 52.37
C PRO A 83 24.06 -29.87 51.50
N LEU A 84 23.54 -30.17 50.26
CA LEU A 84 22.99 -29.13 49.37
C LEU A 84 21.63 -28.68 49.89
N ILE A 85 21.53 -27.38 50.17
CA ILE A 85 20.30 -26.74 50.68
C ILE A 85 19.93 -25.65 49.72
N LEU A 86 18.75 -25.75 49.10
CA LEU A 86 18.28 -24.85 48.07
C LEU A 86 16.94 -24.21 48.43
N SER A 87 16.74 -22.98 47.97
CA SER A 87 15.45 -22.31 48.12
C SER A 87 14.42 -22.82 47.11
N ILE A 88 13.17 -22.95 47.56
CA ILE A 88 12.05 -23.29 46.67
C ILE A 88 11.74 -22.18 45.63
N GLN A 89 12.31 -20.98 45.83
CA GLN A 89 12.14 -19.85 44.89
C GLN A 89 13.02 -19.99 43.65
N LEU A 90 13.98 -20.90 43.64
CA LEU A 90 14.77 -21.21 42.46
C LEU A 90 13.91 -21.91 41.43
N SER A 91 14.17 -21.68 40.14
CA SER A 91 13.52 -22.40 39.08
C SER A 91 13.86 -23.88 39.11
N ALA A 92 12.99 -24.71 38.58
CA ALA A 92 13.23 -26.16 38.50
C ALA A 92 14.52 -26.49 37.72
N GLU A 93 14.87 -25.71 36.71
CA GLU A 93 16.10 -25.82 35.92
C GLU A 93 17.34 -25.56 36.82
N GLU A 94 17.35 -24.43 37.57
CA GLU A 94 18.45 -24.09 38.48
C GLU A 94 18.64 -25.13 39.58
N ILE A 95 17.53 -25.69 40.11
CA ILE A 95 17.60 -26.72 41.16
C ILE A 95 18.25 -27.99 40.59
N VAL A 96 17.86 -28.43 39.39
CA VAL A 96 18.41 -29.61 38.74
C VAL A 96 19.89 -29.40 38.42
N ASP A 97 20.27 -28.24 37.86
CA ASP A 97 21.62 -27.89 37.50
C ASP A 97 22.56 -27.92 38.74
N GLN A 98 22.18 -27.23 39.84
CA GLN A 98 22.95 -27.22 41.06
C GLN A 98 23.00 -28.60 41.70
N ALA A 99 21.98 -29.45 41.54
CA ALA A 99 22.00 -30.79 42.04
C ALA A 99 22.91 -31.73 41.23
N VAL A 100 23.05 -31.51 39.93
CA VAL A 100 23.92 -32.29 39.03
C VAL A 100 25.39 -31.86 39.16
N ASP A 101 25.67 -30.60 39.43
CA ASP A 101 27.04 -30.06 39.57
C ASP A 101 27.72 -30.47 40.87
N ARG A 102 27.11 -31.32 41.69
CA ARG A 102 27.72 -31.85 42.92
C ARG A 102 28.83 -32.83 42.66
N GLU A 103 29.76 -32.97 43.60
CA GLU A 103 30.83 -33.97 43.60
C GLU A 103 30.20 -35.39 43.63
N ASP A 104 30.89 -36.36 43.05
CA ASP A 104 30.44 -37.75 42.93
C ASP A 104 30.05 -38.36 44.27
N GLU A 105 30.73 -38.04 45.34
CA GLU A 105 30.45 -38.53 46.71
C GLU A 105 29.08 -38.07 47.26
N SER A 106 28.67 -36.87 46.88
CA SER A 106 27.41 -36.25 47.31
C SER A 106 26.28 -36.34 46.29
N PHE A 107 26.57 -36.83 45.09
CA PHE A 107 25.62 -36.86 43.96
C PHE A 107 24.30 -37.58 44.30
N TYR A 108 24.39 -38.68 45.03
CA TYR A 108 23.21 -39.47 45.45
C TYR A 108 22.49 -38.95 46.68
N HIS A 109 23.01 -37.93 47.34
CA HIS A 109 22.40 -37.37 48.52
C HIS A 109 21.12 -36.61 48.19
N CYS A 110 20.16 -36.59 49.11
CA CYS A 110 18.98 -35.76 49.01
C CYS A 110 19.35 -34.26 49.05
N VAL A 111 18.59 -33.44 48.28
CA VAL A 111 18.68 -31.98 48.33
C VAL A 111 17.65 -31.47 49.32
N ILE A 112 18.05 -30.66 50.28
CA ILE A 112 17.11 -30.05 51.22
C ILE A 112 16.54 -28.79 50.59
N MET A 113 15.21 -28.68 50.62
CA MET A 113 14.49 -27.50 50.13
C MET A 113 13.99 -26.67 51.31
N HIS A 114 14.21 -25.35 51.22
CA HIS A 114 13.75 -24.41 52.25
C HIS A 114 13.00 -23.22 51.63
N GLU A 115 12.16 -22.62 52.47
CA GLU A 115 11.54 -21.32 52.22
C GLU A 115 11.94 -20.39 53.38
N GLU A 116 12.62 -19.29 53.06
CA GLU A 116 13.10 -18.32 54.07
C GLU A 116 13.82 -18.98 55.30
N GLY A 117 14.61 -20.04 55.02
CA GLY A 117 15.35 -20.80 56.04
C GLY A 117 14.54 -21.88 56.75
N ARG A 118 13.24 -21.99 56.52
CA ARG A 118 12.39 -23.04 57.09
C ARG A 118 12.38 -24.27 56.18
N TYR A 119 12.47 -25.42 56.77
CA TYR A 119 12.40 -26.70 56.03
C TYR A 119 11.05 -26.87 55.33
N VAL A 120 11.10 -27.19 54.04
CA VAL A 120 9.91 -27.48 53.22
C VAL A 120 9.83 -28.98 52.86
N GLY A 121 10.98 -29.59 52.57
CA GLY A 121 11.04 -30.99 52.15
C GLY A 121 12.39 -31.33 51.57
N VAL A 122 12.53 -32.52 51.02
CA VAL A 122 13.71 -32.98 50.29
C VAL A 122 13.38 -33.44 48.89
N LEU A 123 14.36 -33.31 47.98
CA LEU A 123 14.34 -33.91 46.65
C LEU A 123 15.29 -35.09 46.63
N THR A 124 14.87 -36.26 46.31
CA THR A 124 15.72 -37.42 45.98
C THR A 124 16.19 -37.33 44.56
N VAL A 125 17.20 -38.12 44.19
CA VAL A 125 17.69 -38.21 42.79
C VAL A 125 16.52 -38.62 41.86
N ARG A 126 15.61 -39.47 42.30
CA ARG A 126 14.42 -39.81 41.52
C ARG A 126 13.51 -38.62 41.26
N ASP A 127 13.37 -37.74 42.23
CA ASP A 127 12.52 -36.54 42.10
C ASP A 127 13.18 -35.52 41.17
N LEU A 128 14.50 -35.34 41.25
CA LEU A 128 15.30 -34.53 40.33
C LEU A 128 15.21 -35.07 38.89
N MET A 129 15.28 -36.39 38.70
CA MET A 129 15.12 -37.01 37.38
C MET A 129 13.70 -36.81 36.82
N ASN A 130 12.67 -36.92 37.66
CA ASN A 130 11.31 -36.66 37.26
C ASN A 130 11.12 -35.18 36.85
N MET A 131 11.68 -34.25 37.62
CA MET A 131 11.69 -32.83 37.35
C MET A 131 12.39 -32.53 36.01
N SER A 132 13.59 -33.07 35.81
CA SER A 132 14.35 -32.93 34.54
C SER A 132 13.54 -33.47 33.34
N ARG A 133 12.88 -34.62 33.48
CA ARG A 133 12.02 -35.18 32.43
C ARG A 133 10.85 -34.27 32.10
N ASP A 134 10.20 -33.71 33.12
CA ASP A 134 9.05 -32.85 32.91
C ASP A 134 9.45 -31.48 32.34
N ILE A 135 10.62 -30.93 32.69
CA ILE A 135 11.24 -29.78 32.03
C ILE A 135 11.42 -30.07 30.53
N GLN A 136 12.07 -31.20 30.19
CA GLN A 136 12.27 -31.59 28.78
C GLN A 136 10.96 -31.75 28.02
N LYS A 137 9.91 -32.31 28.68
CA LYS A 137 8.59 -32.51 28.06
C LYS A 137 7.90 -31.17 27.79
N ILE A 138 8.01 -30.21 28.69
CA ILE A 138 7.47 -28.84 28.50
C ILE A 138 8.23 -28.16 27.35
N ALA A 139 9.57 -28.22 27.34
CA ALA A 139 10.38 -27.65 26.29
C ALA A 139 10.05 -28.22 24.90
N ARG A 140 9.89 -29.53 24.78
CA ARG A 140 9.44 -30.19 23.53
C ARG A 140 8.07 -29.71 23.07
N ARG A 141 7.09 -29.64 23.98
CA ARG A 141 5.74 -29.14 23.63
C ARG A 141 5.77 -27.72 23.13
N SER A 142 6.48 -26.83 23.86
CA SER A 142 6.63 -25.43 23.46
C SER A 142 7.29 -25.30 22.09
N ARG A 143 8.32 -26.11 21.81
CA ARG A 143 9.00 -26.15 20.49
C ARG A 143 8.01 -26.55 19.39
N THR A 144 7.21 -27.61 19.61
CA THR A 144 6.21 -28.08 18.64
C THR A 144 5.17 -27.00 18.36
N GLU A 145 4.63 -26.36 19.40
CA GLU A 145 3.65 -25.27 19.26
C GLU A 145 4.21 -24.07 18.45
N VAL A 146 5.47 -23.70 18.70
CA VAL A 146 6.15 -22.63 17.94
C VAL A 146 6.33 -23.01 16.47
N ILE A 147 6.71 -24.27 16.19
CA ILE A 147 6.88 -24.76 14.81
C ILE A 147 5.53 -24.75 14.08
N GLU A 148 4.47 -25.29 14.68
CA GLU A 148 3.12 -25.33 14.08
C GLU A 148 2.59 -23.91 13.81
N HIS A 149 2.76 -23.01 14.77
CA HIS A 149 2.36 -21.61 14.61
C HIS A 149 3.15 -20.93 13.48
N SER A 150 4.46 -21.15 13.41
CA SER A 150 5.32 -20.59 12.38
C SER A 150 4.96 -21.12 10.98
N GLN A 151 4.65 -22.42 10.86
CA GLN A 151 4.19 -23.01 9.60
C GLN A 151 2.87 -22.39 9.12
N SER A 152 1.91 -22.21 10.05
CA SER A 152 0.65 -21.51 9.73
C SER A 152 0.88 -20.08 9.23
N LYS A 153 1.80 -19.35 9.87
CA LYS A 153 2.16 -17.98 9.43
C LYS A 153 2.84 -17.94 8.07
N LEU A 154 3.69 -18.90 7.76
CA LEU A 154 4.29 -19.02 6.43
C LEU A 154 3.24 -19.27 5.34
N GLN A 155 2.20 -20.04 5.63
CA GLN A 155 1.12 -20.30 4.70
C GLN A 155 0.27 -19.05 4.43
N GLU A 156 0.06 -18.21 5.46
CA GLU A 156 -0.56 -16.88 5.31
C GLU A 156 0.30 -15.97 4.42
N VAL A 157 1.62 -15.96 4.64
CA VAL A 157 2.58 -15.18 3.83
C VAL A 157 2.58 -15.63 2.37
N ASP A 158 2.63 -16.94 2.10
CA ASP A 158 2.58 -17.47 0.72
C ASP A 158 1.28 -17.04 0.01
N THR A 159 0.15 -17.14 0.70
CA THR A 159 -1.14 -16.67 0.17
C THR A 159 -1.12 -15.18 -0.15
N ALA A 160 -0.51 -14.36 0.70
CA ALA A 160 -0.37 -12.93 0.47
C ALA A 160 0.52 -12.63 -0.74
N VAL A 161 1.66 -13.32 -0.85
CA VAL A 161 2.60 -13.23 -1.98
C VAL A 161 1.89 -13.55 -3.30
N GLN A 162 1.09 -14.62 -3.35
CA GLN A 162 0.32 -14.97 -4.56
C GLN A 162 -0.72 -13.90 -4.93
N LYS A 163 -1.42 -13.33 -3.94
CA LYS A 163 -2.38 -12.24 -4.18
C LYS A 163 -1.70 -10.99 -4.74
N VAL A 164 -0.55 -10.60 -4.18
CA VAL A 164 0.21 -9.44 -4.67
C VAL A 164 0.70 -9.70 -6.09
N ARG A 165 1.21 -10.90 -6.39
CA ARG A 165 1.61 -11.29 -7.75
C ARG A 165 0.47 -11.14 -8.77
N GLN A 166 -0.73 -11.63 -8.44
CA GLN A 166 -1.90 -11.49 -9.31
C GLN A 166 -2.29 -10.03 -9.50
N ALA A 167 -2.24 -9.22 -8.45
CA ALA A 167 -2.53 -7.78 -8.54
C ALA A 167 -1.55 -7.05 -9.46
N VAL A 168 -0.24 -7.38 -9.39
CA VAL A 168 0.78 -6.80 -10.27
C VAL A 168 0.59 -7.21 -11.72
N LEU A 169 0.28 -8.48 -12.00
CA LEU A 169 -0.02 -8.93 -13.36
C LEU A 169 -1.21 -8.18 -13.97
N LYS A 170 -2.29 -8.01 -13.19
CA LYS A 170 -3.45 -7.22 -13.62
C LYS A 170 -3.11 -5.75 -13.82
N ASN A 171 -2.25 -5.18 -12.98
CA ASN A 171 -1.77 -3.80 -13.14
C ASN A 171 -0.95 -3.64 -14.42
N THR A 172 -0.07 -4.58 -14.75
CA THR A 172 0.72 -4.58 -15.98
C THR A 172 -0.17 -4.62 -17.24
N GLU A 173 -1.24 -5.41 -17.20
CA GLU A 173 -2.25 -5.43 -18.28
C GLU A 173 -2.96 -4.07 -18.41
N GLY A 174 -3.34 -3.46 -17.29
CA GLY A 174 -3.93 -2.12 -17.25
C GLY A 174 -2.99 -1.03 -17.80
N ILE A 175 -1.70 -1.11 -17.50
CA ILE A 175 -0.67 -0.22 -18.04
C ILE A 175 -0.57 -0.35 -19.57
N ALA A 176 -0.59 -1.57 -20.11
CA ALA A 176 -0.56 -1.80 -21.55
C ALA A 176 -1.78 -1.19 -22.26
N GLN A 177 -2.98 -1.34 -21.68
CA GLN A 177 -4.20 -0.73 -22.19
C GLN A 177 -4.14 0.81 -22.13
N LEU A 178 -3.63 1.38 -21.03
CA LEU A 178 -3.43 2.82 -20.85
C LEU A 178 -2.47 3.38 -21.92
N ASN A 179 -1.35 2.72 -22.19
CA ASN A 179 -0.41 3.12 -23.21
C ASN A 179 -1.09 3.15 -24.60
N GLN A 180 -1.88 2.12 -24.93
CA GLN A 180 -2.61 2.08 -26.20
C GLN A 180 -3.65 3.20 -26.33
N LEU A 181 -4.37 3.51 -25.24
CA LEU A 181 -5.35 4.60 -25.21
C LEU A 181 -4.68 5.96 -25.35
N THR A 182 -3.57 6.16 -24.67
CA THR A 182 -2.77 7.40 -24.71
C THR A 182 -2.24 7.65 -26.13
N GLU A 183 -1.70 6.62 -26.79
CA GLU A 183 -1.22 6.73 -28.16
C GLU A 183 -2.36 7.07 -29.13
N LYS A 184 -3.50 6.39 -29.05
CA LYS A 184 -4.67 6.72 -29.86
C LYS A 184 -5.17 8.16 -29.60
N GLY A 185 -5.19 8.59 -28.36
CA GLY A 185 -5.58 9.94 -27.98
C GLY A 185 -4.63 11.00 -28.57
N SER A 186 -3.33 10.82 -28.45
CA SER A 186 -2.32 11.70 -29.03
C SER A 186 -2.42 11.78 -30.56
N VAL A 187 -2.63 10.65 -31.25
CA VAL A 187 -2.87 10.64 -32.71
C VAL A 187 -4.13 11.42 -33.06
N SER A 188 -5.21 11.26 -32.30
CA SER A 188 -6.47 11.98 -32.53
C SER A 188 -6.29 13.49 -32.34
N LEU A 189 -5.58 13.95 -31.31
CA LEU A 189 -5.29 15.37 -31.13
C LEU A 189 -4.45 15.94 -32.26
N ARG A 190 -3.50 15.19 -32.81
CA ARG A 190 -2.72 15.59 -33.96
C ARG A 190 -3.61 15.81 -35.19
N HIS A 191 -4.53 14.90 -35.47
CA HIS A 191 -5.49 15.06 -36.56
C HIS A 191 -6.41 16.27 -36.35
N ILE A 192 -6.86 16.54 -35.14
CA ILE A 192 -7.65 17.73 -34.82
C ILE A 192 -6.81 19.00 -35.10
N GLN A 193 -5.55 19.01 -34.69
CA GLN A 193 -4.64 20.13 -34.93
C GLN A 193 -4.43 20.41 -36.44
N GLU A 194 -4.24 19.35 -37.23
CA GLU A 194 -4.14 19.48 -38.70
C GLU A 194 -5.44 20.02 -39.34
N SER A 195 -6.58 19.51 -38.85
CA SER A 195 -7.91 19.99 -39.30
C SER A 195 -8.09 21.48 -38.96
N TYR A 196 -7.74 21.92 -37.75
CA TYR A 196 -7.82 23.32 -37.36
C TYR A 196 -6.91 24.23 -38.17
N ARG A 197 -5.72 23.79 -38.53
CA ARG A 197 -4.84 24.53 -39.46
C ARG A 197 -5.51 24.73 -40.82
N SER A 198 -6.12 23.68 -41.36
CA SER A 198 -6.85 23.75 -42.64
C SER A 198 -8.03 24.74 -42.56
N VAL A 199 -8.84 24.66 -41.48
CA VAL A 199 -9.96 25.58 -41.30
C VAL A 199 -9.50 27.02 -41.11
N LEU A 200 -8.39 27.26 -40.41
CA LEU A 200 -7.80 28.62 -40.29
C LEU A 200 -7.38 29.21 -41.62
N ASP A 201 -6.76 28.40 -42.51
CA ASP A 201 -6.35 28.82 -43.82
C ASP A 201 -7.57 29.11 -44.72
N GLN A 202 -8.63 28.27 -44.64
CA GLN A 202 -9.91 28.56 -45.33
C GLN A 202 -10.54 29.86 -44.85
N THR A 203 -10.54 30.10 -43.55
CA THR A 203 -11.10 31.32 -42.92
C THR A 203 -10.34 32.57 -43.38
N LYS A 204 -9.02 32.51 -43.45
CA LYS A 204 -8.21 33.59 -44.04
C LYS A 204 -8.55 33.85 -45.51
N ALA A 205 -8.65 32.81 -46.30
CA ALA A 205 -9.03 32.91 -47.74
C ALA A 205 -10.43 33.52 -47.88
N GLN A 206 -11.40 33.09 -47.05
CA GLN A 206 -12.76 33.62 -47.04
C GLN A 206 -12.78 35.12 -46.70
N ARG A 207 -12.01 35.58 -45.71
CA ARG A 207 -11.85 36.99 -45.39
C ARG A 207 -11.27 37.80 -46.55
N SER A 208 -10.19 37.29 -47.18
CA SER A 208 -9.60 37.98 -48.38
C SER A 208 -10.62 38.07 -49.49
N GLN A 209 -11.40 37.03 -49.75
CA GLN A 209 -12.46 37.06 -50.78
C GLN A 209 -13.56 38.04 -50.45
N ALA A 210 -13.96 38.19 -49.16
CA ALA A 210 -14.92 39.18 -48.72
C ALA A 210 -14.38 40.61 -48.95
N GLU A 211 -13.10 40.87 -48.65
CA GLU A 211 -12.44 42.15 -48.91
C GLU A 211 -12.43 42.48 -50.42
N GLU A 212 -12.11 41.54 -51.33
CA GLU A 212 -12.17 41.70 -52.78
C GLU A 212 -13.59 41.96 -53.28
N GLN A 213 -14.59 41.24 -52.75
CA GLN A 213 -16.00 41.48 -53.08
C GLN A 213 -16.46 42.87 -52.65
N MET A 214 -16.01 43.37 -51.50
CA MET A 214 -16.34 44.72 -51.04
C MET A 214 -15.84 45.79 -52.01
N VAL A 215 -14.63 45.64 -52.61
CA VAL A 215 -14.13 46.54 -53.61
C VAL A 215 -15.00 46.49 -54.87
N LYS A 216 -15.37 45.30 -55.37
CA LYS A 216 -16.27 45.16 -56.56
C LYS A 216 -17.64 45.77 -56.35
N VAL A 217 -18.22 45.60 -55.15
CA VAL A 217 -19.51 46.23 -54.78
C VAL A 217 -19.38 47.73 -54.79
N SER A 218 -18.26 48.30 -54.26
CA SER A 218 -17.99 49.74 -54.33
C SER A 218 -17.90 50.27 -55.78
N ASP A 219 -17.19 49.53 -56.66
CA ASP A 219 -17.07 49.89 -58.09
C ASP A 219 -18.42 49.88 -58.78
N ILE A 220 -19.25 48.87 -58.55
CA ILE A 220 -20.60 48.78 -59.12
C ILE A 220 -21.48 49.90 -58.59
N SER A 221 -21.34 50.26 -57.30
CA SER A 221 -22.08 51.38 -56.69
C SER A 221 -21.73 52.70 -57.38
N ASN A 222 -20.45 52.96 -57.68
CA ASN A 222 -20.00 54.16 -58.38
C ASN A 222 -20.57 54.20 -59.80
N LEU A 223 -20.54 53.05 -60.55
CA LEU A 223 -21.13 52.92 -61.89
C LEU A 223 -22.65 53.18 -61.85
N THR A 224 -23.36 52.64 -60.85
CA THR A 224 -24.79 52.83 -60.74
C THR A 224 -25.16 54.28 -60.40
N SER A 225 -24.33 55.00 -59.63
CA SER A 225 -24.48 56.44 -59.38
C SER A 225 -24.31 57.22 -60.68
N SER A 226 -23.32 56.89 -61.52
CA SER A 226 -23.11 57.52 -62.81
C SER A 226 -24.26 57.28 -63.78
N ILE A 227 -24.86 56.07 -63.78
CA ILE A 227 -26.06 55.73 -64.56
C ILE A 227 -27.25 56.60 -64.09
N ARG A 228 -27.46 56.74 -62.79
CA ARG A 228 -28.50 57.62 -62.23
C ARG A 228 -28.34 59.08 -62.65
N GLU A 229 -27.12 59.62 -62.56
CA GLU A 229 -26.79 61.00 -63.00
C GLU A 229 -27.10 61.17 -64.50
N LEU A 230 -26.75 60.18 -65.33
CA LEU A 230 -26.99 60.18 -66.78
C LEU A 230 -28.50 60.14 -67.08
N ALA A 231 -29.25 59.31 -66.32
CA ALA A 231 -30.70 59.23 -66.45
C ALA A 231 -31.37 60.54 -66.07
N GLU A 232 -30.95 61.22 -64.97
CA GLU A 232 -31.43 62.51 -64.55
C GLU A 232 -31.14 63.58 -65.58
N SER A 233 -29.90 63.62 -66.14
CA SER A 233 -29.55 64.55 -67.21
C SER A 233 -30.40 64.36 -68.46
N SER A 234 -30.61 63.03 -68.83
CA SER A 234 -31.48 62.69 -70.00
C SER A 234 -32.94 63.09 -69.79
N HIS A 235 -33.40 62.96 -68.54
CA HIS A 235 -34.73 63.34 -68.14
C HIS A 235 -34.95 64.87 -68.27
N LEU A 236 -33.97 65.66 -67.80
CA LEU A 236 -33.96 67.11 -67.97
C LEU A 236 -33.89 67.53 -69.44
N LEU A 237 -33.05 66.89 -70.23
CA LEU A 237 -32.92 67.09 -71.68
C LEU A 237 -34.28 66.83 -72.40
N ALA A 238 -34.92 65.72 -72.03
CA ALA A 238 -36.23 65.33 -72.58
C ALA A 238 -37.32 66.33 -72.22
N ILE A 239 -37.34 66.91 -70.98
CA ILE A 239 -38.24 67.99 -70.61
C ILE A 239 -38.02 69.21 -71.45
N ASN A 240 -36.79 69.64 -71.62
CA ASN A 240 -36.40 70.76 -72.43
C ASN A 240 -36.81 70.55 -73.89
N ALA A 241 -36.56 69.34 -74.45
CA ALA A 241 -37.00 68.99 -75.80
C ALA A 241 -38.55 68.97 -75.94
N SER A 242 -39.28 68.48 -74.95
CA SER A 242 -40.78 68.55 -74.96
C SER A 242 -41.29 69.99 -74.93
N ILE A 243 -40.64 70.90 -74.16
CA ILE A 243 -41.00 72.33 -74.11
C ILE A 243 -40.73 72.96 -75.48
N GLU A 244 -39.59 72.73 -76.11
CA GLU A 244 -39.22 73.30 -77.40
C GLU A 244 -40.15 72.77 -78.54
N ALA A 245 -40.50 71.49 -78.49
CA ALA A 245 -41.42 70.85 -79.40
C ALA A 245 -42.88 71.50 -79.26
N ALA A 246 -43.25 71.84 -78.03
CA ALA A 246 -44.52 72.56 -77.80
C ALA A 246 -44.50 73.96 -78.38
N HIS A 247 -43.38 74.70 -78.34
CA HIS A 247 -43.20 76.00 -78.94
C HIS A 247 -43.34 75.97 -80.49
N ALA A 248 -42.80 74.88 -81.15
CA ALA A 248 -42.87 74.73 -82.61
C ALA A 248 -44.24 74.35 -83.15
N LYS A 249 -45.29 74.28 -82.34
CA LYS A 249 -46.69 74.01 -82.69
C LYS A 249 -46.83 72.73 -83.61
N GLU A 250 -47.41 72.88 -84.76
CA GLU A 250 -47.66 71.79 -85.72
C GLU A 250 -46.38 71.06 -86.19
N TYR A 251 -45.27 71.78 -86.33
CA TYR A 251 -43.97 71.20 -86.77
C TYR A 251 -43.27 70.43 -85.64
N GLY A 252 -43.58 70.65 -84.43
CA GLY A 252 -42.98 69.97 -83.25
C GLY A 252 -43.66 68.67 -82.79
N ARG A 253 -44.78 68.24 -83.38
CA ARG A 253 -45.62 67.16 -82.90
C ARG A 253 -44.86 65.79 -82.85
N SER A 254 -44.12 65.44 -83.88
CA SER A 254 -43.28 64.18 -83.93
C SER A 254 -42.12 64.25 -82.90
N PHE A 255 -41.50 65.40 -82.73
CA PHE A 255 -40.41 65.59 -81.74
C PHE A 255 -40.93 65.49 -80.31
N ARG A 256 -42.15 65.95 -80.04
CA ARG A 256 -42.73 65.85 -78.72
C ARG A 256 -42.99 64.41 -78.29
N VAL A 257 -43.46 63.56 -79.21
CA VAL A 257 -43.64 62.11 -78.91
C VAL A 257 -42.32 61.42 -78.57
N ILE A 258 -41.18 61.75 -79.30
CA ILE A 258 -39.91 61.23 -79.00
C ILE A 258 -39.38 61.74 -77.64
N ALA A 259 -39.56 63.03 -77.35
CA ALA A 259 -39.18 63.67 -76.10
C ALA A 259 -39.93 63.05 -74.88
N ASP A 260 -41.24 62.83 -75.02
CA ASP A 260 -42.01 62.16 -73.98
C ASP A 260 -41.59 60.72 -73.76
N GLU A 261 -41.26 59.95 -74.82
CA GLU A 261 -40.71 58.60 -74.69
C GLU A 261 -39.31 58.56 -74.05
N VAL A 262 -38.40 59.50 -74.44
CA VAL A 262 -37.03 59.64 -73.79
C VAL A 262 -37.20 59.99 -72.30
N ARG A 263 -38.22 60.89 -71.95
CA ARG A 263 -38.51 61.27 -70.58
C ARG A 263 -38.96 60.03 -69.78
N LYS A 264 -39.80 59.21 -70.35
CA LYS A 264 -40.31 57.97 -69.72
C LYS A 264 -39.18 56.98 -69.50
N LEU A 265 -38.33 56.70 -70.54
CA LEU A 265 -37.19 55.81 -70.44
C LEU A 265 -36.14 56.29 -69.43
N SER A 266 -35.85 57.60 -69.40
CA SER A 266 -34.92 58.14 -68.42
C SER A 266 -35.46 58.01 -66.97
N GLY A 267 -36.75 58.22 -66.74
CA GLY A 267 -37.41 58.00 -65.46
C GLY A 267 -37.33 56.51 -65.03
N GLN A 268 -37.61 55.59 -65.97
CA GLN A 268 -37.43 54.15 -65.69
C GLN A 268 -36.01 53.74 -65.35
N THR A 269 -35.03 54.35 -66.10
CA THR A 269 -33.62 54.08 -65.86
C THR A 269 -33.20 54.56 -64.45
N GLY A 270 -33.65 55.72 -64.04
CA GLY A 270 -33.41 56.25 -62.69
C GLY A 270 -33.94 55.32 -61.60
N THR A 271 -35.19 54.83 -61.76
CA THR A 271 -35.82 53.91 -60.83
C THR A 271 -35.05 52.56 -60.72
N LEU A 272 -34.56 52.03 -61.87
CA LEU A 272 -33.75 50.85 -61.88
C LEU A 272 -32.41 51.07 -61.18
N ALA A 273 -31.76 52.21 -61.36
CA ALA A 273 -30.52 52.57 -60.67
C ALA A 273 -30.72 52.64 -59.16
N ASP A 274 -31.84 53.19 -58.69
CA ASP A 274 -32.16 53.18 -57.25
C ASP A 274 -32.37 51.77 -56.70
N GLN A 275 -33.08 50.92 -57.41
CA GLN A 275 -33.25 49.49 -57.03
C GLN A 275 -31.89 48.71 -56.97
N ILE A 276 -30.97 48.97 -57.95
CA ILE A 276 -29.64 48.39 -57.93
C ILE A 276 -28.85 48.89 -56.70
N THR A 277 -28.94 50.15 -56.37
CA THR A 277 -28.28 50.75 -55.18
C THR A 277 -28.76 50.11 -53.89
N GLU A 278 -30.05 49.82 -53.74
CA GLU A 278 -30.63 49.14 -52.59
C GLU A 278 -30.11 47.72 -52.50
N LEU A 279 -30.07 46.95 -53.62
CA LEU A 279 -29.51 45.61 -53.65
C LEU A 279 -28.01 45.56 -53.28
N LEU A 280 -27.22 46.54 -53.77
CA LEU A 280 -25.82 46.66 -53.45
C LEU A 280 -25.58 46.95 -51.95
N ASN A 281 -26.45 47.70 -51.32
CA ASN A 281 -26.36 47.92 -49.85
C ASN A 281 -26.64 46.59 -49.09
N LEU A 282 -27.63 45.79 -49.49
CA LEU A 282 -27.89 44.49 -48.95
C LEU A 282 -26.72 43.51 -49.13
N ILE A 283 -26.11 43.53 -50.32
CA ILE A 283 -24.92 42.70 -50.61
C ILE A 283 -23.74 43.13 -49.73
N ARG A 284 -23.51 44.41 -49.62
CA ARG A 284 -22.44 44.99 -48.73
C ARG A 284 -22.61 44.50 -47.28
N ASP A 285 -23.81 44.59 -46.74
CA ASP A 285 -24.10 44.15 -45.37
C ASP A 285 -23.85 42.66 -45.22
N LYS A 286 -24.20 41.81 -46.18
CA LYS A 286 -23.91 40.38 -46.17
C LYS A 286 -22.42 40.06 -46.23
N ILE A 287 -21.66 40.78 -47.05
CA ILE A 287 -20.19 40.63 -47.12
C ILE A 287 -19.53 41.01 -45.80
N HIS A 288 -19.98 42.12 -45.19
CA HIS A 288 -19.51 42.56 -43.90
C HIS A 288 -19.76 41.49 -42.80
N LEU A 289 -20.97 40.92 -42.78
CA LEU A 289 -21.29 39.83 -41.86
C LEU A 289 -20.39 38.59 -42.09
N THR A 290 -20.15 38.23 -43.36
CA THR A 290 -19.26 37.15 -43.70
C THR A 290 -17.85 37.35 -43.18
N ALA A 291 -17.30 38.58 -43.34
CA ALA A 291 -15.98 38.92 -42.84
C ALA A 291 -15.90 38.90 -41.29
N LEU A 292 -16.98 39.31 -40.62
CA LEU A 292 -17.08 39.25 -39.16
C LEU A 292 -17.08 37.80 -38.67
N ILE A 293 -17.92 36.92 -39.24
CA ILE A 293 -17.97 35.52 -38.90
C ILE A 293 -16.61 34.83 -39.13
N ALA A 294 -15.94 35.16 -40.24
CA ALA A 294 -14.59 34.62 -40.48
C ALA A 294 -13.58 35.07 -39.42
N LYS A 295 -13.68 36.32 -38.96
CA LYS A 295 -12.80 36.82 -37.87
C LYS A 295 -13.08 36.09 -36.54
N GLU A 296 -14.34 35.95 -36.18
CA GLU A 296 -14.73 35.21 -34.95
C GLU A 296 -14.31 33.75 -35.00
N SER A 297 -14.53 33.05 -36.11
CA SER A 297 -14.07 31.68 -36.29
C SER A 297 -12.56 31.53 -36.16
N ALA A 298 -11.78 32.48 -36.68
CA ALA A 298 -10.34 32.45 -36.54
C ALA A 298 -9.87 32.62 -35.07
N ALA A 299 -10.58 33.44 -34.30
CA ALA A 299 -10.28 33.64 -32.86
C ALA A 299 -10.64 32.37 -32.05
N GLU A 300 -11.76 31.72 -32.37
CA GLU A 300 -12.19 30.47 -31.72
C GLU A 300 -11.22 29.32 -32.02
N ILE A 301 -10.74 29.21 -33.25
CA ILE A 301 -9.72 28.24 -33.63
C ILE A 301 -8.42 28.48 -32.87
N ALA A 302 -8.01 29.75 -32.70
CA ALA A 302 -6.79 30.07 -31.95
C ALA A 302 -6.90 29.64 -30.47
N SER A 303 -8.04 29.86 -29.82
CA SER A 303 -8.30 29.38 -28.46
C SER A 303 -8.30 27.86 -28.37
N SER A 304 -8.99 27.17 -29.30
CA SER A 304 -9.03 25.72 -29.35
C SER A 304 -7.64 25.10 -29.62
N SER A 305 -6.75 25.79 -30.29
CA SER A 305 -5.36 25.35 -30.50
C SER A 305 -4.57 25.33 -29.20
N GLU A 306 -4.84 26.23 -28.27
CA GLU A 306 -4.27 26.22 -26.92
C GLU A 306 -4.76 25.03 -26.10
N ASP A 307 -6.07 24.72 -26.17
CA ASP A 307 -6.63 23.55 -25.52
C ASP A 307 -6.04 22.23 -26.03
N ILE A 308 -5.74 22.16 -27.34
CA ILE A 308 -5.06 20.99 -27.94
C ILE A 308 -3.62 20.88 -27.40
N ALA A 309 -2.89 21.97 -27.23
CA ALA A 309 -1.55 21.93 -26.67
C ALA A 309 -1.57 21.41 -25.23
N LEU A 310 -2.49 21.87 -24.39
CA LEU A 310 -2.71 21.34 -23.03
C LEU A 310 -3.07 19.86 -23.05
N GLY A 311 -3.91 19.44 -24.00
CA GLY A 311 -4.25 18.03 -24.18
C GLY A 311 -3.03 17.14 -24.52
N ASN A 312 -2.12 17.63 -25.36
CA ASN A 312 -0.88 16.92 -25.68
C ASN A 312 0.03 16.81 -24.46
N GLU A 313 0.21 17.89 -23.67
CA GLU A 313 0.99 17.86 -22.42
C GLU A 313 0.39 16.83 -21.43
N ALA A 314 -0.93 16.76 -21.33
CA ALA A 314 -1.60 15.78 -20.48
C ALA A 314 -1.31 14.33 -20.93
N TYR A 315 -1.33 14.05 -22.24
CA TYR A 315 -0.99 12.72 -22.76
C TYR A 315 0.51 12.38 -22.54
N ASP A 316 1.41 13.33 -22.68
CA ASP A 316 2.84 13.12 -22.38
C ASP A 316 3.05 12.81 -20.90
N SER A 317 2.33 13.47 -20.00
CA SER A 317 2.34 13.20 -18.57
C SER A 317 1.82 11.81 -18.25
N VAL A 318 0.69 11.39 -18.85
CA VAL A 318 0.15 10.04 -18.70
C VAL A 318 1.17 9.01 -19.19
N GLN A 319 1.83 9.23 -20.32
CA GLN A 319 2.85 8.31 -20.84
C GLN A 319 4.06 8.17 -19.91
N SER A 320 4.50 9.28 -19.32
CA SER A 320 5.58 9.27 -18.32
C SER A 320 5.18 8.46 -17.09
N THR A 321 3.98 8.70 -16.57
CA THR A 321 3.44 7.98 -15.40
C THR A 321 3.30 6.49 -15.65
N THR A 322 2.82 6.09 -16.83
CA THR A 322 2.69 4.67 -17.18
C THR A 322 4.03 3.96 -17.31
N ARG A 323 5.09 4.65 -17.76
CA ARG A 323 6.45 4.10 -17.77
C ARG A 323 6.97 3.87 -16.34
N GLU A 324 6.73 4.82 -15.44
CA GLU A 324 7.11 4.68 -14.04
C GLU A 324 6.35 3.55 -13.35
N MET A 325 5.05 3.43 -13.58
CA MET A 325 4.23 2.32 -13.09
C MET A 325 4.73 0.96 -13.60
N SER A 326 5.17 0.87 -14.87
CA SER A 326 5.75 -0.35 -15.42
C SER A 326 7.02 -0.76 -14.68
N ARG A 327 7.94 0.20 -14.44
CA ARG A 327 9.17 -0.04 -13.67
C ARG A 327 8.87 -0.49 -12.24
N THR A 328 7.96 0.19 -11.58
CA THR A 328 7.55 -0.18 -10.20
C THR A 328 6.94 -1.57 -10.16
N SER A 329 6.16 -1.96 -11.18
CA SER A 329 5.59 -3.31 -11.27
C SER A 329 6.68 -4.38 -11.42
N GLU A 330 7.74 -4.12 -12.16
CA GLU A 330 8.90 -5.02 -12.30
C GLU A 330 9.68 -5.15 -10.98
N GLU A 331 9.90 -4.04 -10.26
CA GLU A 331 10.54 -4.02 -8.95
C GLU A 331 9.73 -4.82 -7.90
N ILE A 332 8.40 -4.68 -7.91
CA ILE A 332 7.52 -5.48 -7.04
C ILE A 332 7.60 -6.96 -7.38
N LEU A 333 7.63 -7.34 -8.66
CA LEU A 333 7.77 -8.76 -9.07
C LEU A 333 9.09 -9.35 -8.61
N ALA A 334 10.19 -8.61 -8.67
CA ALA A 334 11.47 -9.02 -8.13
C ALA A 334 11.39 -9.24 -6.60
N SER A 335 10.82 -8.29 -5.87
CA SER A 335 10.64 -8.39 -4.42
C SER A 335 9.73 -9.58 -4.01
N ILE A 336 8.71 -9.88 -4.80
CA ILE A 336 7.84 -11.05 -4.62
C ILE A 336 8.64 -12.35 -4.81
N SER A 337 9.53 -12.40 -5.80
CA SER A 337 10.40 -13.57 -6.03
C SER A 337 11.33 -13.81 -4.85
N ASP A 338 11.93 -12.75 -4.31
CA ASP A 338 12.80 -12.82 -3.13
C ASP A 338 12.04 -13.26 -1.89
N ALA A 339 10.84 -12.70 -1.66
CA ALA A 339 9.98 -13.10 -0.55
C ALA A 339 9.58 -14.58 -0.64
N ALA A 340 9.24 -15.08 -1.81
CA ALA A 340 8.92 -16.50 -2.04
C ALA A 340 10.13 -17.39 -1.73
N HIS A 341 11.33 -16.99 -2.15
CA HIS A 341 12.57 -17.73 -1.85
C HIS A 341 12.86 -17.78 -0.34
N VAL A 342 12.74 -16.66 0.36
CA VAL A 342 12.91 -16.61 1.82
C VAL A 342 11.89 -17.50 2.52
N THR A 343 10.63 -17.45 2.11
CA THR A 343 9.54 -18.29 2.67
C THR A 343 9.88 -19.79 2.50
N GLU A 344 10.38 -20.18 1.33
CA GLU A 344 10.80 -21.57 1.07
C GLU A 344 11.98 -22.00 1.95
N MET A 345 12.98 -21.13 2.13
CA MET A 345 14.10 -21.41 3.03
C MET A 345 13.64 -21.60 4.49
N VAL A 346 12.79 -20.70 4.99
CA VAL A 346 12.27 -20.81 6.35
C VAL A 346 11.44 -22.07 6.51
N HIS A 347 10.63 -22.44 5.51
CA HIS A 347 9.86 -23.68 5.52
C HIS A 347 10.75 -24.92 5.63
N LYS A 348 11.85 -24.99 4.85
CA LYS A 348 12.84 -26.07 4.92
C LYS A 348 13.49 -26.14 6.30
N THR A 349 13.86 -25.00 6.88
CA THR A 349 14.45 -24.92 8.21
C THR A 349 13.50 -25.43 9.30
N LEU A 350 12.24 -24.98 9.28
CA LEU A 350 11.22 -25.44 10.23
C LEU A 350 10.94 -26.95 10.10
N THR A 351 10.96 -27.48 8.87
CA THR A 351 10.78 -28.91 8.63
C THR A 351 11.95 -29.73 9.18
N SER A 352 13.18 -29.25 9.03
CA SER A 352 14.34 -29.92 9.63
C SER A 352 14.33 -29.87 11.16
N LEU A 353 13.92 -28.72 11.75
CA LEU A 353 13.76 -28.57 13.19
C LEU A 353 12.63 -29.46 13.77
N ALA A 354 11.60 -29.77 13.00
CA ALA A 354 10.52 -30.66 13.39
C ALA A 354 10.96 -32.14 13.36
N ALA A 355 11.98 -32.50 12.59
CA ALA A 355 12.49 -33.87 12.46
C ALA A 355 13.50 -34.25 13.55
N GLU A 356 14.12 -33.27 14.23
CA GLU A 356 14.98 -33.42 15.41
C GLU A 356 14.17 -33.46 16.73
#